data_5560d5ed9a30082e025be935e72deba8
#
_entry.id   5560d5ed9a30082e025be935e72deba8
#
_cell.length_a   1.000
_cell.length_b   1.000
_cell.length_c   1.000
_cell.angle_alpha   90.00
_cell.angle_beta   90.00
_cell.angle_gamma   90.00
#
_symmetry.space_group_name_H-M   'P 1'
#
loop_
_entity.id
_entity.type
_entity.pdbx_description
1 polymer ?
#
loop_
_entity_poly.entity_id
_entity_poly.type
_entity_poly.pdbx_seq_one_letter_code
_entity_poly.pdbx_strand_id
1 'polypeptide(L)'
;MKRLQYIIWCSLLLFVASCEKDTEPTSFAPAVTTGSAEDLDKPGIDITLSGEVIANPKSTTQNEVGFLIATSEEIITSGSEKVIKKASSSNTGNKYLCDLKEMSPGTYYFCIYASSGYNVKRGEIISFSITEKTPRLSMGSITDKDLTATSVKVSATITDKRGFDILGRGFCWSAET
;
A
#
# COMPACT_ATOMS: atom_id res chain seq x y z
N MET A 1 60.13 -39.56 -30.42
CA MET A 1 59.44 -38.26 -30.55
C MET A 1 57.93 -38.33 -30.58
N LYS A 2 57.28 -39.50 -30.64
CA LYS A 2 55.78 -39.62 -30.68
C LYS A 2 55.10 -39.72 -29.30
N ARG A 3 55.84 -39.92 -28.21
CA ARG A 3 55.27 -40.05 -26.86
C ARG A 3 55.13 -38.73 -26.10
N LEU A 4 55.79 -37.67 -26.55
CA LEU A 4 55.76 -36.36 -25.92
C LEU A 4 54.56 -35.51 -26.38
N GLN A 5 53.97 -35.86 -27.53
CA GLN A 5 52.81 -35.15 -28.05
C GLN A 5 51.48 -35.51 -27.38
N TYR A 6 51.35 -36.68 -26.80
CA TYR A 6 50.16 -37.14 -26.11
C TYR A 6 50.01 -36.53 -24.69
N ILE A 7 51.07 -36.13 -24.08
CA ILE A 7 51.04 -35.53 -22.74
C ILE A 7 50.55 -34.06 -22.78
N ILE A 8 50.83 -33.36 -23.88
CA ILE A 8 50.41 -31.96 -24.08
C ILE A 8 48.90 -31.87 -24.44
N TRP A 9 48.34 -32.92 -25.05
CA TRP A 9 46.90 -32.89 -25.38
C TRP A 9 45.99 -33.31 -24.23
N CYS A 10 46.47 -34.04 -23.24
CA CYS A 10 45.71 -34.37 -22.04
C CYS A 10 45.64 -33.21 -21.02
N SER A 11 46.58 -32.25 -21.03
CA SER A 11 46.59 -31.12 -20.10
C SER A 11 45.71 -29.95 -20.53
N LEU A 12 45.23 -29.94 -21.77
CA LEU A 12 44.40 -28.82 -22.28
C LEU A 12 42.88 -29.06 -22.17
N LEU A 13 42.48 -30.21 -21.62
CA LEU A 13 41.07 -30.58 -21.51
C LEU A 13 40.49 -30.44 -20.07
N LEU A 14 41.24 -29.79 -19.16
CA LEU A 14 40.84 -29.67 -17.76
C LEU A 14 40.52 -28.22 -17.30
N PHE A 15 40.33 -27.27 -18.22
CA PHE A 15 39.92 -25.91 -17.90
C PHE A 15 38.58 -25.50 -18.56
N VAL A 16 37.63 -26.39 -18.63
CA VAL A 16 36.23 -26.02 -18.64
C VAL A 16 35.70 -26.16 -17.20
N ALA A 17 36.32 -25.44 -16.25
CA ALA A 17 35.66 -25.18 -15.00
C ALA A 17 34.45 -24.34 -15.32
N SER A 18 33.33 -25.04 -15.35
CA SER A 18 32.00 -24.58 -15.14
C SER A 18 31.98 -23.27 -14.38
N CYS A 19 31.76 -22.17 -15.05
CA CYS A 19 31.11 -21.03 -14.43
C CYS A 19 29.66 -21.47 -14.22
N GLU A 20 29.39 -22.26 -13.18
CA GLU A 20 28.06 -22.32 -12.61
C GLU A 20 27.74 -20.87 -12.27
N LYS A 21 26.83 -20.28 -13.05
CA LYS A 21 26.07 -19.13 -12.57
C LYS A 21 25.55 -19.59 -11.21
N ASP A 22 26.08 -18.99 -10.14
CA ASP A 22 25.41 -18.97 -8.85
C ASP A 22 24.03 -18.36 -9.07
N THR A 23 23.09 -19.18 -9.49
CA THR A 23 21.69 -18.91 -9.31
C THR A 23 21.48 -18.95 -7.82
N GLU A 24 21.56 -17.80 -7.18
CA GLU A 24 21.10 -17.61 -5.81
C GLU A 24 19.81 -18.40 -5.65
N PRO A 25 19.76 -19.37 -4.74
CA PRO A 25 18.58 -20.20 -4.62
C PRO A 25 17.39 -19.31 -4.32
N THR A 26 16.41 -19.32 -5.21
CA THR A 26 15.14 -18.58 -5.10
C THR A 26 14.38 -18.82 -3.79
N SER A 27 14.86 -19.79 -2.97
CA SER A 27 14.33 -20.13 -1.66
C SER A 27 14.58 -19.10 -0.55
N PHE A 28 15.40 -18.07 -0.79
CA PHE A 28 15.72 -17.04 0.21
C PHE A 28 14.89 -15.77 0.09
N ALA A 29 14.05 -15.66 -0.92
CA ALA A 29 13.17 -14.51 -1.05
C ALA A 29 12.02 -14.57 -0.02
N PRO A 30 11.59 -13.43 0.56
CA PRO A 30 10.41 -13.39 1.40
C PRO A 30 9.17 -13.79 0.62
N ALA A 31 8.18 -14.41 1.28
CA ALA A 31 6.86 -14.57 0.73
C ALA A 31 6.08 -13.26 0.94
N VAL A 32 5.48 -12.74 -0.12
CA VAL A 32 4.80 -11.43 -0.13
C VAL A 32 3.40 -11.61 -0.69
N THR A 33 2.39 -11.19 0.07
CA THR A 33 0.99 -11.26 -0.33
C THR A 33 0.33 -9.90 -0.16
N THR A 34 -0.18 -9.32 -1.24
CA THR A 34 -0.98 -8.09 -1.18
C THR A 34 -2.33 -8.43 -0.54
N GLY A 35 -2.74 -7.61 0.42
CA GLY A 35 -4.03 -7.76 1.11
C GLY A 35 -5.10 -6.87 0.50
N SER A 36 -5.85 -6.18 1.33
CA SER A 36 -6.98 -5.33 0.95
C SER A 36 -6.64 -3.84 1.02
N ALA A 37 -7.46 -3.03 0.37
CA ALA A 37 -7.57 -1.61 0.58
C ALA A 37 -8.93 -1.31 1.22
N GLU A 38 -8.94 -0.77 2.43
CA GLU A 38 -10.15 -0.63 3.24
C GLU A 38 -10.29 0.80 3.78
N ASP A 39 -11.50 1.34 3.68
CA ASP A 39 -11.89 2.54 4.41
C ASP A 39 -12.27 2.12 5.83
N LEU A 40 -11.33 2.21 6.75
CA LEU A 40 -11.53 1.87 8.17
C LEU A 40 -12.19 3.01 8.96
N ASP A 41 -12.67 4.03 8.26
CA ASP A 41 -13.39 5.15 8.86
C ASP A 41 -12.58 5.94 9.90
N LYS A 42 -11.28 5.95 9.74
CA LYS A 42 -10.36 6.69 10.60
C LYS A 42 -10.34 8.17 10.20
N PRO A 43 -10.45 9.11 11.16
CA PRO A 43 -10.34 10.53 10.86
C PRO A 43 -9.05 10.88 10.12
N GLY A 44 -9.16 11.63 9.02
CA GLY A 44 -8.02 12.07 8.22
C GLY A 44 -7.25 10.97 7.47
N ILE A 45 -7.81 9.76 7.39
CA ILE A 45 -7.30 8.66 6.59
C ILE A 45 -8.32 8.32 5.52
N ASP A 46 -7.89 8.32 4.27
CA ASP A 46 -8.78 8.01 3.14
C ASP A 46 -8.95 6.51 2.96
N ILE A 47 -7.84 5.79 3.03
CA ILE A 47 -7.81 4.34 2.85
C ILE A 47 -6.64 3.74 3.63
N THR A 48 -6.81 2.52 4.13
CA THR A 48 -5.73 1.73 4.72
C THR A 48 -5.45 0.55 3.81
N LEU A 49 -4.23 0.47 3.30
CA LEU A 49 -3.73 -0.67 2.56
C LEU A 49 -3.19 -1.72 3.53
N SER A 50 -3.35 -2.98 3.17
CA SER A 50 -2.81 -4.09 3.95
C SER A 50 -2.02 -5.07 3.08
N GLY A 51 -1.14 -5.83 3.70
CA GLY A 51 -0.42 -6.91 3.07
C GLY A 51 0.36 -7.73 4.09
N GLU A 52 0.88 -8.85 3.64
CA GLU A 52 1.61 -9.77 4.49
C GLU A 52 2.98 -10.06 3.90
N VAL A 53 3.99 -10.07 4.76
CA VAL A 53 5.37 -10.45 4.40
C VAL A 53 5.86 -11.46 5.41
N ILE A 54 6.14 -12.66 4.93
CA ILE A 54 6.79 -13.70 5.73
C ILE A 54 8.27 -13.65 5.40
N ALA A 55 9.06 -13.12 6.33
CA ALA A 55 10.50 -13.05 6.19
C ALA A 55 11.11 -14.45 6.13
N ASN A 56 12.14 -14.61 5.29
CA ASN A 56 12.90 -15.84 5.30
C ASN A 56 13.78 -15.89 6.56
N PRO A 57 13.64 -16.89 7.42
CA PRO A 57 14.41 -16.99 8.66
C PRO A 57 15.93 -17.18 8.44
N LYS A 58 16.33 -17.53 7.21
CA LYS A 58 17.75 -17.67 6.83
C LYS A 58 18.37 -16.40 6.25
N SER A 59 17.55 -15.35 6.03
CA SER A 59 18.06 -14.07 5.55
C SER A 59 18.58 -13.25 6.73
N THR A 60 19.85 -12.85 6.67
CA THR A 60 20.46 -11.94 7.65
C THR A 60 20.24 -10.47 7.29
N THR A 61 19.68 -10.19 6.11
CA THR A 61 19.45 -8.84 5.62
C THR A 61 18.09 -8.34 6.09
N GLN A 62 18.07 -7.17 6.67
CA GLN A 62 16.83 -6.53 7.09
C GLN A 62 15.98 -6.19 5.84
N ASN A 63 14.76 -6.69 5.81
CA ASN A 63 13.84 -6.44 4.71
C ASN A 63 13.24 -5.04 4.84
N GLU A 64 13.35 -4.25 3.80
CA GLU A 64 12.50 -3.09 3.63
C GLU A 64 11.12 -3.56 3.16
N VAL A 65 10.07 -3.17 3.87
CA VAL A 65 8.69 -3.49 3.52
C VAL A 65 7.91 -2.20 3.31
N GLY A 66 7.17 -2.15 2.21
CA GLY A 66 6.36 -1.00 1.86
C GLY A 66 5.31 -1.31 0.81
N PHE A 67 4.67 -0.26 0.32
CA PHE A 67 3.63 -0.33 -0.67
C PHE A 67 3.99 0.49 -1.90
N LEU A 68 3.71 -0.06 -3.07
CA LEU A 68 3.78 0.64 -4.35
C LEU A 68 2.38 1.00 -4.76
N ILE A 69 2.15 2.26 -5.13
CA ILE A 69 0.84 2.78 -5.49
C ILE A 69 0.98 3.55 -6.80
N ALA A 70 0.04 3.39 -7.72
CA ALA A 70 0.00 4.12 -8.98
C ALA A 70 -1.42 4.24 -9.51
N THR A 71 -1.61 5.03 -10.56
CA THR A 71 -2.89 5.22 -11.25
C THR A 71 -3.14 4.18 -12.35
N SER A 72 -2.16 3.33 -12.66
CA SER A 72 -2.33 2.17 -13.53
C SER A 72 -1.38 1.04 -13.12
N GLU A 73 -1.75 -0.18 -13.46
CA GLU A 73 -0.93 -1.38 -13.22
C GLU A 73 0.41 -1.33 -13.96
N GLU A 74 0.40 -0.82 -15.19
CA GLU A 74 1.61 -0.70 -16.02
C GLU A 74 2.69 0.16 -15.37
N ILE A 75 2.31 1.20 -14.65
CA ILE A 75 3.23 2.08 -13.94
C ILE A 75 3.98 1.29 -12.84
N ILE A 76 3.29 0.42 -12.12
CA ILE A 76 3.91 -0.44 -11.10
C ILE A 76 4.80 -1.50 -11.75
N THR A 77 4.31 -2.13 -12.80
CA THR A 77 5.01 -3.22 -13.49
C THR A 77 6.30 -2.74 -14.15
N SER A 78 6.27 -1.60 -14.81
CA SER A 78 7.44 -1.01 -15.48
C SER A 78 8.47 -0.43 -14.52
N GLY A 79 8.11 -0.24 -13.23
CA GLY A 79 8.98 0.42 -12.25
C GLY A 79 9.21 1.89 -12.55
N SER A 80 8.25 2.55 -13.19
CA SER A 80 8.29 3.97 -13.53
C SER A 80 8.52 4.84 -12.30
N GLU A 81 9.17 6.00 -12.48
CA GLU A 81 9.33 7.02 -11.43
C GLU A 81 7.99 7.59 -10.92
N LYS A 82 6.88 7.37 -11.66
CA LYS A 82 5.53 7.75 -11.25
C LYS A 82 4.93 6.85 -10.16
N VAL A 83 5.62 5.77 -9.79
CA VAL A 83 5.21 4.92 -8.67
C VAL A 83 5.43 5.66 -7.36
N ILE A 84 4.38 5.77 -6.56
CA ILE A 84 4.46 6.29 -5.20
C ILE A 84 4.90 5.16 -4.29
N LYS A 85 6.06 5.28 -3.68
CA LYS A 85 6.53 4.36 -2.64
C LYS A 85 6.13 4.89 -1.27
N LYS A 86 5.45 4.07 -0.49
CA LYS A 86 5.08 4.37 0.89
C LYS A 86 5.64 3.30 1.82
N ALA A 87 6.30 3.72 2.87
CA ALA A 87 6.66 2.81 3.95
C ALA A 87 5.40 2.32 4.67
N SER A 88 5.50 1.14 5.30
CA SER A 88 4.44 0.68 6.20
C SER A 88 4.28 1.66 7.37
N SER A 89 3.05 2.03 7.70
CA SER A 89 2.73 2.89 8.84
C SER A 89 2.70 2.12 10.16
N SER A 90 2.40 0.83 10.10
CA SER A 90 2.42 -0.08 11.25
C SER A 90 2.53 -1.54 10.81
N ASN A 91 2.96 -2.40 11.73
CA ASN A 91 2.94 -3.84 11.52
C ASN A 91 2.55 -4.58 12.79
N THR A 92 1.93 -5.74 12.62
CA THR A 92 1.64 -6.69 13.69
C THR A 92 1.97 -8.08 13.19
N GLY A 93 3.05 -8.65 13.70
CA GLY A 93 3.62 -9.89 13.17
C GLY A 93 4.02 -9.71 11.70
N ASN A 94 3.46 -10.54 10.82
CA ASN A 94 3.72 -10.51 9.39
C ASN A 94 2.80 -9.56 8.61
N LYS A 95 1.78 -9.00 9.25
CA LYS A 95 0.81 -8.09 8.62
C LYS A 95 1.32 -6.66 8.71
N TYR A 96 1.35 -5.98 7.56
CA TYR A 96 1.78 -4.60 7.38
C TYR A 96 0.61 -3.76 6.91
N LEU A 97 0.53 -2.54 7.41
CA LEU A 97 -0.52 -1.57 7.06
C LEU A 97 0.11 -0.27 6.54
N CYS A 98 -0.59 0.41 5.64
CA CYS A 98 -0.22 1.72 5.16
C CYS A 98 -1.46 2.61 5.06
N ASP A 99 -1.49 3.65 5.88
CA ASP A 99 -2.57 4.64 5.86
C ASP A 99 -2.28 5.71 4.80
N LEU A 100 -3.20 5.87 3.86
CA LEU A 100 -3.15 6.91 2.82
C LEU A 100 -4.03 8.08 3.21
N LYS A 101 -3.55 9.28 2.94
CA LYS A 101 -4.20 10.55 3.26
C LYS A 101 -4.21 11.45 2.04
N GLU A 102 -5.18 12.36 1.98
CA GLU A 102 -5.26 13.41 0.95
C GLU A 102 -5.21 12.84 -0.48
N MET A 103 -5.85 11.68 -0.66
CA MET A 103 -5.93 11.04 -1.96
C MET A 103 -7.07 11.65 -2.77
N SER A 104 -6.80 12.02 -4.00
CA SER A 104 -7.85 12.46 -4.93
C SER A 104 -8.81 11.31 -5.27
N PRO A 105 -10.10 11.60 -5.53
CA PRO A 105 -11.01 10.59 -6.06
C PRO A 105 -10.48 9.97 -7.35
N GLY A 106 -10.61 8.66 -7.48
CA GLY A 106 -10.10 7.94 -8.65
C GLY A 106 -9.81 6.48 -8.38
N THR A 107 -9.40 5.76 -9.43
CA THR A 107 -8.95 4.37 -9.34
C THR A 107 -7.44 4.32 -9.24
N TYR A 108 -6.97 3.51 -8.31
CA TYR A 108 -5.57 3.29 -8.02
C TYR A 108 -5.27 1.79 -8.01
N TYR A 109 -4.01 1.49 -8.19
CA TYR A 109 -3.46 0.14 -8.13
C TYR A 109 -2.37 0.12 -7.08
N PHE A 110 -2.25 -0.98 -6.35
CA PHE A 110 -1.21 -1.12 -5.36
C PHE A 110 -0.73 -2.55 -5.22
N CYS A 111 0.46 -2.71 -4.72
CA CYS A 111 0.96 -3.97 -4.17
C CYS A 111 1.90 -3.69 -3.01
N ILE A 112 1.99 -4.64 -2.09
CA ILE A 112 3.05 -4.66 -1.08
C ILE A 112 4.34 -5.17 -1.71
N TYR A 113 5.49 -4.67 -1.26
CA TYR A 113 6.79 -5.19 -1.64
C TYR A 113 7.67 -5.42 -0.42
N ALA A 114 8.59 -6.34 -0.56
CA ALA A 114 9.69 -6.52 0.38
C ALA A 114 11.00 -6.63 -0.38
N SER A 115 12.03 -5.99 0.14
CA SER A 115 13.38 -6.09 -0.41
C SER A 115 14.32 -6.77 0.58
N SER A 116 15.17 -7.65 0.07
CA SER A 116 16.24 -8.30 0.81
C SER A 116 17.52 -8.19 -0.03
N GLY A 117 18.39 -7.26 0.36
CA GLY A 117 19.53 -6.92 -0.47
C GLY A 117 19.10 -6.37 -1.83
N TYR A 118 19.58 -6.98 -2.91
CA TYR A 118 19.25 -6.58 -4.28
C TYR A 118 17.94 -7.18 -4.80
N ASN A 119 17.33 -8.11 -4.07
CA ASN A 119 16.12 -8.80 -4.49
C ASN A 119 14.88 -8.07 -3.98
N VAL A 120 14.00 -7.69 -4.90
CA VAL A 120 12.69 -7.11 -4.59
C VAL A 120 11.61 -8.11 -4.97
N LYS A 121 10.80 -8.51 -3.99
CA LYS A 121 9.58 -9.29 -4.21
C LYS A 121 8.38 -8.38 -4.08
N ARG A 122 7.41 -8.58 -4.96
CA ARG A 122 6.13 -7.87 -4.98
C ARG A 122 5.01 -8.88 -4.85
N GLY A 123 3.95 -8.50 -4.16
CA GLY A 123 2.69 -9.21 -4.16
C GLY A 123 1.90 -8.93 -5.45
N GLU A 124 0.75 -9.54 -5.58
CA GLU A 124 -0.19 -9.29 -6.67
C GLU A 124 -0.62 -7.82 -6.68
N ILE A 125 -0.82 -7.25 -7.88
CA ILE A 125 -1.30 -5.88 -8.02
C ILE A 125 -2.82 -5.90 -7.93
N ILE A 126 -3.38 -5.12 -7.01
CA ILE A 126 -4.81 -5.03 -6.74
C ILE A 126 -5.27 -3.60 -6.97
N SER A 127 -6.44 -3.43 -7.58
CA SER A 127 -7.05 -2.12 -7.75
C SER A 127 -7.95 -1.75 -6.57
N PHE A 128 -8.05 -0.45 -6.30
CA PHE A 128 -9.04 0.13 -5.39
C PHE A 128 -9.50 1.48 -5.91
N SER A 129 -10.66 1.94 -5.44
CA SER A 129 -11.20 3.22 -5.83
C SER A 129 -11.40 4.10 -4.60
N ILE A 130 -11.00 5.36 -4.74
CA ILE A 130 -11.33 6.41 -3.78
C ILE A 130 -12.49 7.20 -4.37
N THR A 131 -13.58 7.24 -3.63
CA THR A 131 -14.75 8.06 -3.96
C THR A 131 -14.65 9.40 -3.24
N GLU A 132 -15.30 10.41 -3.78
CA GLU A 132 -15.41 11.69 -3.10
C GLU A 132 -16.08 11.50 -1.74
N LYS A 133 -15.43 11.97 -0.68
CA LYS A 133 -15.93 11.85 0.69
C LYS A 133 -16.54 13.17 1.12
N THR A 134 -17.82 13.16 1.46
CA THR A 134 -18.47 14.32 2.08
C THR A 134 -18.10 14.43 3.56
N PRO A 135 -18.03 15.65 4.12
CA PRO A 135 -17.86 15.84 5.55
C PRO A 135 -18.94 15.12 6.35
N ARG A 136 -18.59 14.57 7.49
CA ARG A 136 -19.54 13.93 8.41
C ARG A 136 -20.13 14.95 9.35
N LEU A 137 -21.43 14.85 9.51
CA LEU A 137 -22.23 15.72 10.38
C LEU A 137 -22.95 14.89 11.45
N SER A 138 -23.04 15.43 12.64
CA SER A 138 -23.92 14.93 13.70
C SER A 138 -24.92 16.02 14.03
N MET A 139 -26.20 15.70 13.93
CA MET A 139 -27.28 16.58 14.35
C MET A 139 -27.49 16.49 15.85
N GLY A 140 -27.65 17.61 16.52
CA GLY A 140 -28.09 17.67 17.91
C GLY A 140 -29.57 17.31 18.05
N SER A 141 -29.93 16.72 19.16
CA SER A 141 -31.35 16.48 19.48
C SER A 141 -32.04 17.80 19.78
N ILE A 142 -33.29 17.95 19.33
CA ILE A 142 -34.16 19.07 19.68
C ILE A 142 -34.98 18.63 20.88
N THR A 143 -34.94 19.42 21.95
CA THR A 143 -35.70 19.19 23.18
C THR A 143 -36.72 20.31 23.39
N ASP A 144 -37.67 20.13 24.32
CA ASP A 144 -38.69 21.14 24.64
C ASP A 144 -38.06 22.49 25.05
N LYS A 145 -36.84 22.49 25.57
CA LYS A 145 -36.09 23.70 25.90
C LYS A 145 -35.58 24.49 24.71
N ASP A 146 -35.49 23.81 23.57
CA ASP A 146 -35.05 24.39 22.30
C ASP A 146 -36.20 24.95 21.48
N LEU A 147 -37.43 24.79 21.97
CA LEU A 147 -38.67 25.20 21.30
C LEU A 147 -39.31 26.40 22.03
N THR A 148 -39.76 27.38 21.22
CA THR A 148 -40.66 28.45 21.68
C THR A 148 -41.87 28.50 20.75
N ALA A 149 -42.84 29.35 21.05
CA ALA A 149 -44.01 29.52 20.21
C ALA A 149 -43.66 30.00 18.76
N THR A 150 -42.50 30.61 18.57
CA THR A 150 -42.11 31.23 17.30
C THR A 150 -40.72 30.87 16.81
N SER A 151 -39.98 30.08 17.56
CA SER A 151 -38.61 29.73 17.19
C SER A 151 -38.18 28.33 17.66
N VAL A 152 -37.20 27.77 16.94
CA VAL A 152 -36.53 26.52 17.33
C VAL A 152 -35.01 26.73 17.27
N LYS A 153 -34.33 26.22 18.25
CA LYS A 153 -32.86 26.17 18.25
C LYS A 153 -32.40 24.82 17.77
N VAL A 154 -31.61 24.83 16.70
CA VAL A 154 -31.02 23.62 16.12
C VAL A 154 -29.52 23.67 16.23
N SER A 155 -28.90 22.51 16.42
CA SER A 155 -27.43 22.40 16.49
C SER A 155 -26.94 21.24 15.64
N ALA A 156 -25.75 21.39 15.09
CA ALA A 156 -25.05 20.33 14.37
C ALA A 156 -23.55 20.50 14.59
N THR A 157 -22.85 19.40 14.59
CA THR A 157 -21.38 19.37 14.70
C THR A 157 -20.79 18.69 13.48
N ILE A 158 -19.77 19.30 12.87
CA ILE A 158 -18.95 18.63 11.86
C ILE A 158 -17.99 17.71 12.61
N THR A 159 -18.24 16.41 12.57
CA THR A 159 -17.46 15.41 13.34
C THR A 159 -16.19 14.99 12.60
N ASP A 160 -16.20 15.08 11.28
CA ASP A 160 -15.04 14.79 10.44
C ASP A 160 -15.10 15.61 9.16
N LYS A 161 -14.05 16.36 8.88
CA LYS A 161 -13.94 17.16 7.64
C LYS A 161 -13.55 16.32 6.43
N ARG A 162 -13.09 15.08 6.61
CA ARG A 162 -12.60 14.19 5.56
C ARG A 162 -11.50 14.79 4.67
N GLY A 163 -10.68 15.69 5.24
CA GLY A 163 -9.63 16.40 4.50
C GLY A 163 -10.09 17.64 3.72
N PHE A 164 -11.37 17.98 3.73
CA PHE A 164 -11.89 19.15 3.01
C PHE A 164 -11.90 20.41 3.87
N ASP A 165 -11.65 21.54 3.22
CA ASP A 165 -11.92 22.84 3.80
C ASP A 165 -13.43 23.13 3.76
N ILE A 166 -14.00 23.52 4.89
CA ILE A 166 -15.41 23.86 4.99
C ILE A 166 -15.58 25.33 4.58
N LEU A 167 -15.99 25.54 3.35
CA LEU A 167 -16.20 26.88 2.79
C LEU A 167 -17.52 27.52 3.24
N GLY A 168 -18.51 26.72 3.65
CA GLY A 168 -19.81 27.20 4.12
C GLY A 168 -20.51 26.15 4.97
N ARG A 169 -21.38 26.62 5.87
CA ARG A 169 -22.21 25.76 6.71
C ARG A 169 -23.54 26.45 6.98
N GLY A 170 -24.60 25.66 7.14
CA GLY A 170 -25.94 26.17 7.42
C GLY A 170 -26.93 25.06 7.66
N PHE A 171 -28.18 25.44 7.92
CA PHE A 171 -29.30 24.52 8.08
C PHE A 171 -30.31 24.76 6.97
N CYS A 172 -30.90 23.68 6.46
CA CYS A 172 -32.05 23.72 5.57
C CYS A 172 -33.27 23.25 6.36
N TRP A 173 -34.39 23.93 6.14
CA TRP A 173 -35.65 23.55 6.76
C TRP A 173 -36.80 23.77 5.75
N SER A 174 -37.85 23.00 5.88
CA SER A 174 -39.11 23.17 5.12
C SER A 174 -40.29 22.91 6.03
N ALA A 175 -41.41 23.54 5.76
CA ALA A 175 -42.68 23.18 6.36
C ALA A 175 -43.40 22.24 5.38
N GLU A 176 -43.87 21.10 5.90
CA GLU A 176 -44.86 20.29 5.15
C GLU A 176 -46.19 20.97 5.24
N THR A 177 -46.84 21.16 4.11
CA THR A 177 -48.23 21.70 3.99
C THR A 177 -49.19 20.55 3.80
#